data_be573ac3fca3e7cc04bc7fa618638480
#
_entry.id   be573ac3fca3e7cc04bc7fa618638480
#
_cell.length_a   1.000
_cell.length_b   1.000
_cell.length_c   1.000
_cell.angle_alpha   90.00
_cell.angle_beta   90.00
_cell.angle_gamma   90.00
#
_symmetry.space_group_name_H-M   'P 1'
#
loop_
_entity.id
_entity.type
_entity.pdbx_description
1 polymer ?
#
loop_
_entity_poly.entity_id
_entity_poly.type
_entity_poly.pdbx_seq_one_letter_code
_entity_poly.pdbx_strand_id
1 'polypeptide(L)'
;AESTSSTALTVDLSAASGQDVTVDYAVTGTATGSGTDYTLANGTLTISAGATSGTITIASIIDDTADEANETVIVTLSNPSNATLGSDDAHTYTITDNDDAPTIDFNTTTSSGAESVSSAALTVDLSAASSQNVTVNYAVTGTATGSGTDYTLANGTLTISAGATSGTITIAGIIDDSLDEPDETVIVTLSSPNNATLGSDSVHTYTITDNENTPTVDFNTTSSSGAESVSSKAITVDLSGTSSQNVTVDYAVTGTATGSGTDYTL
;
A
#
# COMPACT_ATOMS: atom_id res chain seq x y z
N ALA A 1 23.40 -7.72 18.08
CA ALA A 1 22.51 -6.63 17.64
C ALA A 1 23.36 -5.56 16.97
N GLU A 2 22.78 -4.79 16.09
CA GLU A 2 23.39 -3.65 15.38
C GLU A 2 23.91 -2.60 16.35
N SER A 3 23.25 -2.39 17.47
CA SER A 3 23.69 -1.51 18.57
C SER A 3 25.07 -1.88 19.18
N THR A 4 25.68 -2.99 18.72
CA THR A 4 27.03 -3.39 19.13
C THR A 4 28.01 -3.02 18.02
N SER A 5 28.81 -1.99 18.21
CA SER A 5 29.73 -1.42 17.19
C SER A 5 30.85 -2.36 16.72
N SER A 6 31.14 -3.45 17.44
CA SER A 6 32.12 -4.47 17.04
C SER A 6 32.00 -5.73 17.86
N THR A 7 32.48 -6.85 17.30
CA THR A 7 32.61 -8.12 18.01
C THR A 7 33.95 -8.81 17.69
N ALA A 8 34.50 -9.52 18.66
CA ALA A 8 35.75 -10.25 18.54
C ALA A 8 35.49 -11.75 18.45
N LEU A 9 36.02 -12.41 17.42
CA LEU A 9 36.01 -13.84 17.24
C LEU A 9 37.36 -14.38 17.69
N THR A 10 37.40 -15.21 18.72
CA THR A 10 38.62 -15.83 19.21
C THR A 10 38.92 -17.12 18.43
N VAL A 11 40.12 -17.23 17.94
CA VAL A 11 40.66 -18.43 17.29
C VAL A 11 41.66 -19.04 18.24
N ASP A 12 41.43 -20.27 18.69
CA ASP A 12 42.20 -20.95 19.71
C ASP A 12 43.12 -22.05 19.11
N LEU A 13 44.30 -22.20 19.69
CA LEU A 13 45.16 -23.34 19.48
C LEU A 13 44.98 -24.36 20.60
N SER A 14 44.99 -25.65 20.29
CA SER A 14 44.92 -26.74 21.27
C SER A 14 46.11 -26.77 22.24
N ALA A 15 47.25 -26.17 21.84
CA ALA A 15 48.45 -26.00 22.63
C ALA A 15 49.29 -24.83 22.08
N ALA A 16 50.13 -24.23 22.96
CA ALA A 16 51.08 -23.21 22.55
C ALA A 16 52.10 -23.76 21.52
N SER A 17 52.40 -22.99 20.47
CA SER A 17 53.44 -23.31 19.49
C SER A 17 54.72 -22.52 19.81
N GLY A 18 55.86 -23.11 19.57
CA GLY A 18 57.16 -22.42 19.64
C GLY A 18 57.46 -21.52 18.43
N GLN A 19 56.57 -21.49 17.45
CA GLN A 19 56.62 -20.65 16.23
C GLN A 19 55.32 -19.89 16.04
N ASP A 20 55.37 -18.79 15.31
CA ASP A 20 54.15 -18.10 14.89
C ASP A 20 53.27 -19.02 14.05
N VAL A 21 52.00 -19.09 14.40
CA VAL A 21 50.97 -19.81 13.66
C VAL A 21 50.17 -18.79 12.81
N THR A 22 50.04 -19.08 11.52
CA THR A 22 49.17 -18.26 10.64
C THR A 22 48.02 -19.10 10.14
N VAL A 23 46.84 -18.45 9.93
CA VAL A 23 45.67 -19.05 9.31
C VAL A 23 44.99 -18.00 8.45
N ASP A 24 44.69 -18.33 7.20
CA ASP A 24 43.90 -17.48 6.34
C ASP A 24 42.43 -17.56 6.73
N TYR A 25 41.69 -16.47 6.58
CA TYR A 25 40.26 -16.47 6.76
C TYR A 25 39.55 -15.76 5.58
N ALA A 26 38.41 -16.33 5.19
CA ALA A 26 37.49 -15.78 4.21
C ALA A 26 36.19 -15.36 4.89
N VAL A 27 35.62 -14.23 4.45
CA VAL A 27 34.38 -13.65 4.98
C VAL A 27 33.29 -13.75 3.94
N THR A 28 32.16 -14.34 4.33
CA THR A 28 30.93 -14.50 3.53
C THR A 28 29.71 -14.25 4.42
N GLY A 29 28.50 -14.44 3.91
CA GLY A 29 27.27 -14.27 4.67
C GLY A 29 26.24 -13.46 3.88
N THR A 30 25.15 -13.05 4.57
CA THR A 30 24.11 -12.21 3.97
C THR A 30 24.38 -10.72 4.19
N ALA A 31 25.08 -10.36 5.28
CA ALA A 31 25.47 -8.99 5.57
C ALA A 31 26.50 -8.48 4.55
N THR A 32 26.37 -7.22 4.20
CA THR A 32 27.21 -6.53 3.21
C THR A 32 28.41 -5.87 3.88
N GLY A 33 29.60 -6.37 3.60
CA GLY A 33 30.86 -5.82 4.14
C GLY A 33 31.22 -4.45 3.55
N SER A 34 32.47 -4.05 3.82
CA SER A 34 33.06 -2.78 3.32
C SER A 34 32.42 -1.51 3.88
N GLY A 35 31.80 -1.60 5.06
CA GLY A 35 31.25 -0.46 5.79
C GLY A 35 29.78 -0.13 5.43
N THR A 36 29.07 -1.06 4.79
CA THR A 36 27.60 -1.00 4.69
C THR A 36 27.00 -1.48 6.00
N ASP A 37 27.13 -2.76 6.34
CA ASP A 37 26.62 -3.32 7.60
C ASP A 37 27.74 -3.56 8.61
N TYR A 38 28.97 -3.85 8.13
CA TYR A 38 30.16 -4.06 8.95
C TYR A 38 31.46 -3.86 8.16
N THR A 39 32.58 -3.87 8.88
CA THR A 39 33.93 -3.86 8.28
C THR A 39 34.73 -5.08 8.72
N LEU A 40 34.95 -6.00 7.80
CA LEU A 40 35.93 -7.09 7.88
C LEU A 40 36.18 -7.62 6.46
N ALA A 41 37.42 -7.56 5.99
CA ALA A 41 37.83 -8.16 4.73
C ALA A 41 38.47 -9.53 4.97
N ASN A 42 38.61 -10.36 3.92
CA ASN A 42 39.44 -11.55 3.95
C ASN A 42 40.86 -11.20 4.39
N GLY A 43 41.51 -12.08 5.13
CA GLY A 43 42.84 -11.81 5.66
C GLY A 43 43.55 -13.04 6.21
N THR A 44 44.67 -12.78 6.90
CA THR A 44 45.45 -13.80 7.58
C THR A 44 45.60 -13.40 9.05
N LEU A 45 45.20 -14.26 9.94
CA LEU A 45 45.44 -14.11 11.37
C LEU A 45 46.81 -14.74 11.75
N THR A 46 47.61 -14.00 12.53
CA THR A 46 48.85 -14.53 13.13
C THR A 46 48.69 -14.64 14.63
N ILE A 47 48.93 -15.86 15.16
CA ILE A 47 49.02 -16.15 16.57
C ILE A 47 50.50 -16.28 16.89
N SER A 48 51.03 -15.36 17.71
CA SER A 48 52.47 -15.33 18.02
C SER A 48 52.95 -16.52 18.77
N ALA A 49 54.23 -16.87 18.58
CA ALA A 49 54.91 -17.94 19.33
C ALA A 49 54.69 -17.82 20.85
N GLY A 50 54.25 -18.92 21.47
CA GLY A 50 53.94 -19.00 22.89
C GLY A 50 52.50 -18.58 23.26
N ALA A 51 51.74 -17.91 22.36
CA ALA A 51 50.33 -17.66 22.58
C ALA A 51 49.46 -18.89 22.23
N THR A 52 48.28 -18.96 22.83
CA THR A 52 47.28 -20.02 22.59
C THR A 52 46.04 -19.54 21.84
N SER A 53 45.94 -18.24 21.57
CA SER A 53 44.81 -17.69 20.82
C SER A 53 45.17 -16.42 20.06
N GLY A 54 44.34 -16.08 19.08
CA GLY A 54 44.32 -14.84 18.35
C GLY A 54 42.89 -14.34 18.11
N THR A 55 42.72 -13.14 17.62
CA THR A 55 41.42 -12.52 17.48
C THR A 55 41.20 -11.96 16.07
N ILE A 56 40.06 -12.30 15.46
CA ILE A 56 39.54 -11.65 14.27
C ILE A 56 38.39 -10.73 14.75
N THR A 57 38.39 -9.47 14.32
CA THR A 57 37.40 -8.50 14.77
C THR A 57 36.48 -8.12 13.62
N ILE A 58 35.18 -8.35 13.79
CA ILE A 58 34.13 -7.74 12.97
C ILE A 58 33.94 -6.33 13.55
N ALA A 59 34.31 -5.31 12.80
CA ALA A 59 34.33 -3.92 13.27
C ALA A 59 33.29 -3.06 12.53
N SER A 60 32.99 -1.89 13.08
CA SER A 60 32.07 -0.93 12.50
C SER A 60 30.75 -1.58 12.06
N ILE A 61 30.16 -2.36 12.97
CA ILE A 61 28.76 -2.81 12.79
C ILE A 61 27.92 -1.54 12.82
N ILE A 62 27.10 -1.34 11.80
CA ILE A 62 26.28 -0.16 11.62
C ILE A 62 24.93 -0.39 12.31
N ASP A 63 24.51 0.61 13.10
CA ASP A 63 23.21 0.71 13.76
C ASP A 63 22.49 1.89 13.05
N ASP A 64 21.44 1.62 12.29
CA ASP A 64 20.70 2.66 11.61
C ASP A 64 19.25 2.75 12.14
N THR A 65 18.25 3.03 11.38
CA THR A 65 16.84 3.15 11.82
C THR A 65 15.88 2.48 10.85
N ALA A 66 16.40 1.64 9.96
CA ALA A 66 15.59 0.92 9.00
C ALA A 66 15.31 -0.49 9.51
N ASP A 67 14.04 -0.87 9.62
CA ASP A 67 13.63 -2.26 9.88
C ASP A 67 14.24 -3.19 8.83
N GLU A 68 15.08 -4.12 9.28
CA GLU A 68 15.85 -5.03 8.45
C GLU A 68 15.65 -6.50 8.83
N ALA A 69 16.05 -7.39 7.95
CA ALA A 69 16.14 -8.80 8.29
C ALA A 69 17.46 -9.07 9.04
N ASN A 70 17.46 -9.96 10.04
CA ASN A 70 18.70 -10.42 10.65
C ASN A 70 19.66 -10.94 9.60
N GLU A 71 20.92 -10.51 9.65
CA GLU A 71 21.95 -10.83 8.69
C GLU A 71 23.10 -11.63 9.29
N THR A 72 23.91 -12.26 8.46
CA THR A 72 25.03 -13.12 8.92
C THR A 72 26.36 -12.67 8.34
N VAL A 73 27.40 -12.76 9.20
CA VAL A 73 28.82 -12.71 8.82
C VAL A 73 29.41 -14.07 9.12
N ILE A 74 29.88 -14.78 8.09
CA ILE A 74 30.47 -16.11 8.22
C ILE A 74 31.96 -16.00 7.97
N VAL A 75 32.78 -16.35 8.96
CA VAL A 75 34.23 -16.35 8.88
C VAL A 75 34.68 -17.80 8.81
N THR A 76 35.38 -18.20 7.74
CA THR A 76 35.89 -19.56 7.50
C THR A 76 37.42 -19.57 7.46
N LEU A 77 38.04 -20.39 8.30
CA LEU A 77 39.48 -20.55 8.38
C LEU A 77 40.01 -21.53 7.32
N SER A 78 41.23 -21.27 6.83
CA SER A 78 41.89 -22.12 5.83
C SER A 78 43.39 -21.96 5.87
N ASN A 79 44.13 -22.85 5.19
CA ASN A 79 45.59 -22.78 4.95
C ASN A 79 46.43 -22.50 6.22
N PRO A 80 46.26 -23.25 7.32
CA PRO A 80 47.06 -23.03 8.52
C PRO A 80 48.56 -23.33 8.25
N SER A 81 49.46 -22.54 8.88
CA SER A 81 50.89 -22.77 8.90
C SER A 81 51.32 -23.00 10.34
N ASN A 82 52.21 -23.99 10.57
CA ASN A 82 52.67 -24.44 11.89
C ASN A 82 51.54 -24.92 12.81
N ALA A 83 50.38 -25.27 12.25
CA ALA A 83 49.25 -25.90 12.91
C ALA A 83 48.44 -26.74 11.90
N THR A 84 47.46 -27.48 12.39
CA THR A 84 46.45 -28.17 11.58
C THR A 84 45.07 -27.56 11.87
N LEU A 85 44.21 -27.51 10.86
CA LEU A 85 42.85 -27.04 11.02
C LEU A 85 42.04 -28.02 11.89
N GLY A 86 41.27 -27.51 12.84
CA GLY A 86 40.35 -28.30 13.67
C GLY A 86 39.02 -28.56 12.93
N SER A 87 38.03 -29.11 13.65
CA SER A 87 36.70 -29.37 13.12
C SER A 87 35.83 -28.12 13.05
N ASP A 88 36.12 -27.11 13.90
CA ASP A 88 35.33 -25.88 14.04
C ASP A 88 36.04 -24.74 13.27
N ASP A 89 36.07 -24.88 11.93
CA ASP A 89 36.79 -24.01 11.04
C ASP A 89 35.92 -22.85 10.47
N ALA A 90 34.63 -22.80 10.83
CA ALA A 90 33.72 -21.74 10.45
C ALA A 90 32.95 -21.19 11.65
N HIS A 91 32.82 -19.86 11.71
CA HIS A 91 32.02 -19.17 12.73
C HIS A 91 30.98 -18.28 12.05
N THR A 92 29.71 -18.39 12.46
CA THR A 92 28.64 -17.52 12.03
C THR A 92 28.29 -16.53 13.12
N TYR A 93 28.47 -15.26 12.84
CA TYR A 93 27.97 -14.16 13.66
C TYR A 93 26.70 -13.61 13.04
N THR A 94 25.63 -13.47 13.82
CA THR A 94 24.37 -12.87 13.36
C THR A 94 24.30 -11.42 13.85
N ILE A 95 24.18 -10.50 12.92
CA ILE A 95 23.78 -9.12 13.17
C ILE A 95 22.25 -9.15 13.30
N THR A 96 21.75 -8.79 14.47
CA THR A 96 20.30 -8.77 14.73
C THR A 96 19.81 -7.35 14.68
N ASP A 97 18.80 -7.13 13.86
CA ASP A 97 18.04 -5.89 13.78
C ASP A 97 17.41 -5.53 15.13
N ASN A 98 17.35 -4.26 15.46
CA ASN A 98 16.76 -3.75 16.70
C ASN A 98 15.75 -2.62 16.45
N ASP A 99 15.38 -2.40 15.19
CA ASP A 99 14.42 -1.39 14.80
C ASP A 99 13.01 -1.96 14.68
N ASP A 100 12.02 -1.11 14.93
CA ASP A 100 10.63 -1.51 14.87
C ASP A 100 10.11 -1.43 13.42
N ALA A 101 9.35 -2.45 13.00
CA ALA A 101 8.66 -2.42 11.72
C ALA A 101 7.77 -1.16 11.58
N PRO A 102 7.80 -0.46 10.43
CA PRO A 102 7.05 0.76 10.23
C PRO A 102 5.54 0.55 10.34
N THR A 103 4.78 1.61 10.66
CA THR A 103 3.33 1.60 10.49
C THR A 103 2.96 1.93 9.04
N ILE A 104 1.84 1.36 8.57
CA ILE A 104 1.29 1.60 7.23
C ILE A 104 -0.11 2.18 7.33
N ASP A 105 -0.33 3.37 6.72
CA ASP A 105 -1.53 4.17 6.82
C ASP A 105 -1.87 4.84 5.48
N PHE A 106 -3.15 5.20 5.28
CA PHE A 106 -3.48 6.17 4.24
C PHE A 106 -2.99 7.58 4.64
N ASN A 107 -2.43 8.33 3.70
CA ASN A 107 -2.02 9.72 3.87
C ASN A 107 -3.20 10.62 4.30
N THR A 108 -4.39 10.33 3.80
CA THR A 108 -5.66 10.96 4.19
C THR A 108 -6.75 9.90 4.24
N THR A 109 -7.74 10.09 5.11
CA THR A 109 -8.87 9.15 5.26
C THR A 109 -10.03 9.44 4.33
N THR A 110 -10.05 10.61 3.67
CA THR A 110 -11.10 11.01 2.73
C THR A 110 -10.55 11.85 1.58
N SER A 111 -11.18 11.70 0.42
CA SER A 111 -10.98 12.56 -0.75
C SER A 111 -12.21 12.50 -1.66
N SER A 112 -12.29 13.38 -2.66
CA SER A 112 -13.39 13.40 -3.62
C SER A 112 -12.94 13.94 -4.99
N GLY A 113 -13.69 13.63 -6.00
CA GLY A 113 -13.55 14.19 -7.35
C GLY A 113 -14.83 14.01 -8.15
N ALA A 114 -15.05 14.88 -9.14
CA ALA A 114 -16.16 14.74 -10.05
C ALA A 114 -15.96 13.52 -10.97
N GLU A 115 -17.04 12.97 -11.51
CA GLU A 115 -17.00 11.86 -12.47
C GLU A 115 -16.15 12.16 -13.71
N SER A 116 -16.09 13.43 -14.11
CA SER A 116 -15.24 13.90 -15.23
C SER A 116 -13.72 13.66 -15.01
N VAL A 117 -13.31 13.24 -13.81
CA VAL A 117 -11.93 12.84 -13.51
C VAL A 117 -11.78 11.35 -13.74
N SER A 118 -11.01 10.94 -14.73
CA SER A 118 -10.87 9.54 -15.16
C SER A 118 -10.19 8.60 -14.14
N SER A 119 -9.54 9.13 -13.10
CA SER A 119 -8.87 8.34 -12.05
C SER A 119 -8.56 9.15 -10.80
N ALA A 120 -8.43 8.46 -9.67
CA ALA A 120 -7.98 9.02 -8.40
C ALA A 120 -6.86 8.17 -7.78
N ALA A 121 -5.86 8.83 -7.22
CA ALA A 121 -4.73 8.20 -6.56
C ALA A 121 -4.88 8.29 -5.04
N LEU A 122 -4.86 7.15 -4.36
CA LEU A 122 -4.88 7.06 -2.91
C LEU A 122 -3.47 6.73 -2.45
N THR A 123 -2.82 7.67 -1.76
CA THR A 123 -1.46 7.48 -1.24
C THR A 123 -1.52 6.72 0.07
N VAL A 124 -0.68 5.70 0.18
CA VAL A 124 -0.44 4.91 1.39
C VAL A 124 0.99 5.14 1.82
N ASP A 125 1.20 5.58 3.05
CA ASP A 125 2.50 5.95 3.60
C ASP A 125 3.00 4.94 4.62
N LEU A 126 4.32 4.84 4.75
CA LEU A 126 5.01 4.19 5.87
C LEU A 126 5.56 5.25 6.82
N SER A 127 5.53 4.98 8.12
CA SER A 127 6.12 5.86 9.14
C SER A 127 7.64 6.02 9.03
N ALA A 128 8.31 5.01 8.47
CA ALA A 128 9.75 4.99 8.18
C ALA A 128 10.02 4.10 6.96
N ALA A 129 11.20 4.23 6.35
CA ALA A 129 11.64 3.29 5.33
C ALA A 129 11.96 1.93 5.96
N SER A 130 11.69 0.84 5.23
CA SER A 130 12.16 -0.51 5.56
C SER A 130 13.14 -0.98 4.49
N SER A 131 14.16 -1.73 4.84
CA SER A 131 15.06 -2.37 3.87
C SER A 131 14.40 -3.55 3.16
N GLN A 132 13.20 -3.95 3.61
CA GLN A 132 12.39 -5.02 3.03
C GLN A 132 11.22 -4.44 2.22
N ASN A 133 10.72 -5.21 1.25
CA ASN A 133 9.45 -4.88 0.60
C ASN A 133 8.32 -5.00 1.63
N VAL A 134 7.55 -3.94 1.80
CA VAL A 134 6.32 -3.93 2.60
C VAL A 134 5.13 -4.24 1.70
N THR A 135 4.26 -5.15 2.12
CA THR A 135 3.01 -5.43 1.39
C THR A 135 1.82 -5.26 2.31
N VAL A 136 0.69 -4.80 1.75
CA VAL A 136 -0.59 -4.70 2.46
C VAL A 136 -1.73 -5.09 1.51
N ASN A 137 -2.64 -5.92 2.00
CA ASN A 137 -3.85 -6.25 1.26
C ASN A 137 -4.86 -5.10 1.39
N TYR A 138 -5.66 -4.89 0.33
CA TYR A 138 -6.76 -3.95 0.40
C TYR A 138 -8.05 -4.57 -0.16
N ALA A 139 -9.17 -4.20 0.47
CA ALA A 139 -10.52 -4.55 0.04
C ALA A 139 -11.29 -3.29 -0.36
N VAL A 140 -12.12 -3.40 -1.40
CA VAL A 140 -12.88 -2.30 -1.96
C VAL A 140 -14.37 -2.55 -1.75
N THR A 141 -15.07 -1.55 -1.19
CA THR A 141 -16.51 -1.53 -0.94
C THR A 141 -17.04 -0.12 -1.23
N GLY A 142 -18.30 0.16 -0.96
CA GLY A 142 -18.89 1.50 -1.13
C GLY A 142 -20.26 1.41 -1.79
N THR A 143 -20.80 2.57 -2.19
CA THR A 143 -22.08 2.68 -2.91
C THR A 143 -21.87 2.63 -4.42
N ALA A 144 -20.74 3.14 -4.92
CA ALA A 144 -20.37 3.09 -6.32
C ALA A 144 -20.15 1.62 -6.78
N THR A 145 -20.55 1.31 -7.99
CA THR A 145 -20.49 -0.02 -8.59
C THR A 145 -19.20 -0.20 -9.38
N GLY A 146 -18.32 -1.06 -8.88
CA GLY A 146 -17.05 -1.37 -9.55
C GLY A 146 -17.21 -2.16 -10.85
N SER A 147 -16.07 -2.70 -11.34
CA SER A 147 -15.99 -3.51 -12.56
C SER A 147 -16.30 -2.76 -13.86
N GLY A 148 -16.11 -1.43 -13.87
CA GLY A 148 -16.26 -0.59 -15.06
C GLY A 148 -17.70 -0.10 -15.27
N THR A 149 -18.56 -0.10 -14.25
CA THR A 149 -19.83 0.63 -14.23
C THR A 149 -19.55 2.08 -13.86
N ASP A 150 -19.12 2.36 -12.64
CA ASP A 150 -18.79 3.71 -12.19
C ASP A 150 -17.26 3.89 -12.07
N TYR A 151 -16.52 2.81 -11.79
CA TYR A 151 -15.05 2.82 -11.69
C TYR A 151 -14.46 1.41 -11.89
N THR A 152 -13.12 1.35 -11.97
CA THR A 152 -12.36 0.09 -12.00
C THR A 152 -11.32 0.07 -10.88
N LEU A 153 -11.57 -0.73 -9.86
CA LEU A 153 -10.63 -1.12 -8.82
C LEU A 153 -11.14 -2.41 -8.16
N ALA A 154 -10.37 -3.48 -8.22
CA ALA A 154 -10.66 -4.73 -7.51
C ALA A 154 -9.86 -4.80 -6.21
N ASN A 155 -10.24 -5.72 -5.31
CA ASN A 155 -9.42 -6.08 -4.16
C ASN A 155 -8.01 -6.51 -4.63
N GLY A 156 -6.99 -6.19 -3.85
CA GLY A 156 -5.62 -6.46 -4.26
C GLY A 156 -4.61 -6.38 -3.13
N THR A 157 -3.35 -6.33 -3.52
CA THR A 157 -2.21 -6.15 -2.63
C THR A 157 -1.36 -4.99 -3.15
N LEU A 158 -1.09 -4.01 -2.32
CA LEU A 158 -0.10 -2.97 -2.57
C LEU A 158 1.26 -3.46 -2.10
N THR A 159 2.29 -3.22 -2.90
CA THR A 159 3.69 -3.43 -2.51
C THR A 159 4.41 -2.10 -2.52
N ILE A 160 5.02 -1.74 -1.41
CA ILE A 160 5.96 -0.61 -1.26
C ILE A 160 7.35 -1.22 -1.26
N SER A 161 8.17 -0.84 -2.23
CA SER A 161 9.51 -1.40 -2.40
C SER A 161 10.44 -0.99 -1.26
N ALA A 162 11.42 -1.84 -0.96
CA ALA A 162 12.50 -1.55 -0.02
C ALA A 162 13.09 -0.13 -0.25
N GLY A 163 13.28 0.61 0.83
CA GLY A 163 13.76 1.99 0.84
C GLY A 163 12.73 3.05 0.47
N ALA A 164 11.55 2.68 -0.03
CA ALA A 164 10.46 3.63 -0.29
C ALA A 164 9.62 3.85 0.98
N THR A 165 9.03 5.04 1.11
CA THR A 165 8.16 5.41 2.24
C THR A 165 6.69 5.56 1.84
N SER A 166 6.34 5.30 0.57
CA SER A 166 4.95 5.39 0.12
C SER A 166 4.66 4.52 -1.10
N GLY A 167 3.38 4.22 -1.29
CA GLY A 167 2.84 3.57 -2.46
C GLY A 167 1.48 4.15 -2.83
N THR A 168 0.90 3.74 -3.97
CA THR A 168 -0.35 4.30 -4.47
C THR A 168 -1.32 3.19 -4.87
N ILE A 169 -2.56 3.29 -4.39
CA ILE A 169 -3.70 2.54 -4.91
C ILE A 169 -4.47 3.47 -5.83
N THR A 170 -4.76 3.04 -7.07
CA THR A 170 -5.42 3.90 -8.06
C THR A 170 -6.83 3.41 -8.32
N ILE A 171 -7.83 4.25 -8.05
CA ILE A 171 -9.18 4.11 -8.58
C ILE A 171 -9.11 4.57 -10.03
N ALA A 172 -9.26 3.66 -10.98
CA ALA A 172 -9.13 3.93 -12.40
C ALA A 172 -10.49 3.83 -13.11
N GLY A 173 -10.56 4.40 -14.33
CA GLY A 173 -11.74 4.27 -15.17
C GLY A 173 -13.01 4.77 -14.48
N ILE A 174 -12.93 5.91 -13.81
CA ILE A 174 -14.12 6.61 -13.32
C ILE A 174 -14.90 7.06 -14.58
N ILE A 175 -16.19 6.76 -14.61
CA ILE A 175 -17.06 6.96 -15.76
C ILE A 175 -17.81 8.28 -15.57
N ASP A 176 -17.75 9.12 -16.59
CA ASP A 176 -18.50 10.38 -16.74
C ASP A 176 -19.63 10.11 -17.73
N ASP A 177 -20.88 10.18 -17.31
CA ASP A 177 -22.01 9.95 -18.20
C ASP A 177 -22.94 11.19 -18.30
N SER A 178 -24.20 11.10 -18.45
CA SER A 178 -25.13 12.24 -18.54
C SER A 178 -26.38 12.02 -17.69
N LEU A 179 -26.28 11.15 -16.70
CA LEU A 179 -27.37 10.75 -15.84
C LEU A 179 -27.21 11.45 -14.49
N ASP A 180 -28.14 12.35 -14.14
CA ASP A 180 -28.22 12.95 -12.79
C ASP A 180 -28.33 11.86 -11.73
N GLU A 181 -27.31 11.74 -10.87
CA GLU A 181 -27.12 10.67 -9.87
C GLU A 181 -26.80 11.23 -8.47
N PRO A 182 -26.98 10.46 -7.42
CA PRO A 182 -26.43 10.81 -6.12
C PRO A 182 -24.92 10.64 -6.10
N ASP A 183 -24.21 11.47 -5.33
CA ASP A 183 -22.80 11.22 -5.00
C ASP A 183 -22.60 9.81 -4.47
N GLU A 184 -21.58 9.12 -4.96
CA GLU A 184 -21.27 7.74 -4.61
C GLU A 184 -19.91 7.58 -3.94
N THR A 185 -19.69 6.46 -3.26
CA THR A 185 -18.45 6.22 -2.50
C THR A 185 -17.71 4.98 -2.96
N VAL A 186 -16.38 5.08 -2.98
CA VAL A 186 -15.45 3.96 -3.06
C VAL A 186 -14.67 3.92 -1.75
N ILE A 187 -14.84 2.87 -0.96
CA ILE A 187 -14.19 2.70 0.35
C ILE A 187 -13.11 1.65 0.21
N VAL A 188 -11.87 2.03 0.49
CA VAL A 188 -10.71 1.13 0.45
C VAL A 188 -10.22 0.88 1.87
N THR A 189 -10.13 -0.38 2.28
CA THR A 189 -9.70 -0.80 3.62
C THR A 189 -8.42 -1.63 3.54
N LEU A 190 -7.36 -1.20 4.23
CA LEU A 190 -6.09 -1.92 4.35
C LEU A 190 -6.20 -3.04 5.39
N SER A 191 -5.48 -4.14 5.16
CA SER A 191 -5.43 -5.29 6.08
C SER A 191 -4.21 -6.16 5.88
N SER A 192 -3.86 -6.96 6.89
CA SER A 192 -2.80 -7.99 6.82
C SER A 192 -1.50 -7.47 6.22
N PRO A 193 -0.88 -6.43 6.79
CA PRO A 193 0.42 -5.98 6.33
C PRO A 193 1.49 -7.05 6.61
N ASN A 194 2.55 -7.06 5.79
CA ASN A 194 3.75 -7.85 6.00
C ASN A 194 4.96 -6.90 5.98
N ASN A 195 5.91 -7.08 6.89
CA ASN A 195 7.03 -6.19 7.18
C ASN A 195 6.59 -4.77 7.56
N ALA A 196 5.41 -4.63 8.14
CA ALA A 196 4.85 -3.41 8.71
C ALA A 196 3.75 -3.76 9.70
N THR A 197 3.35 -2.80 10.53
CA THR A 197 2.17 -2.87 11.38
C THR A 197 1.07 -1.95 10.83
N LEU A 198 -0.20 -2.34 10.95
CA LEU A 198 -1.30 -1.50 10.51
C LEU A 198 -1.46 -0.31 11.46
N GLY A 199 -1.50 0.90 10.92
CA GLY A 199 -1.72 2.12 11.69
C GLY A 199 -3.22 2.43 11.90
N SER A 200 -3.51 3.65 12.34
CA SER A 200 -4.88 4.09 12.69
C SER A 200 -5.73 4.41 11.46
N ASP A 201 -5.10 4.92 10.40
CA ASP A 201 -5.75 5.44 9.19
C ASP A 201 -5.80 4.37 8.09
N SER A 202 -6.38 3.22 8.45
CA SER A 202 -6.45 2.04 7.57
C SER A 202 -7.63 2.02 6.61
N VAL A 203 -8.49 3.05 6.64
CA VAL A 203 -9.66 3.16 5.76
C VAL A 203 -9.64 4.52 5.05
N HIS A 204 -9.83 4.50 3.72
CA HIS A 204 -10.02 5.70 2.92
C HIS A 204 -11.37 5.67 2.21
N THR A 205 -12.12 6.77 2.28
CA THR A 205 -13.36 6.97 1.52
C THR A 205 -13.12 7.99 0.42
N TYR A 206 -13.22 7.56 -0.83
CA TYR A 206 -13.26 8.46 -1.99
C TYR A 206 -14.72 8.67 -2.39
N THR A 207 -15.13 9.92 -2.58
CA THR A 207 -16.47 10.27 -3.07
C THR A 207 -16.38 10.66 -4.55
N ILE A 208 -17.10 9.94 -5.41
CA ILE A 208 -17.36 10.32 -6.79
C ILE A 208 -18.55 11.29 -6.74
N THR A 209 -18.35 12.52 -7.18
CA THR A 209 -19.40 13.53 -7.17
C THR A 209 -20.01 13.66 -8.55
N ASP A 210 -21.35 13.60 -8.60
CA ASP A 210 -22.14 13.86 -9.80
C ASP A 210 -21.90 15.29 -10.31
N ASN A 211 -21.77 15.47 -11.61
CA ASN A 211 -21.58 16.76 -12.25
C ASN A 211 -22.72 17.16 -13.17
N GLU A 212 -23.78 16.38 -13.23
CA GLU A 212 -24.99 16.64 -13.98
C GLU A 212 -25.95 17.53 -13.19
N ASN A 213 -26.79 18.26 -13.93
CA ASN A 213 -27.81 19.09 -13.30
C ASN A 213 -29.10 18.30 -13.13
N THR A 214 -29.71 18.41 -11.94
CA THR A 214 -31.04 17.88 -11.71
C THR A 214 -32.01 18.33 -12.78
N PRO A 215 -32.71 17.41 -13.46
CA PRO A 215 -33.58 17.74 -14.56
C PRO A 215 -34.81 18.59 -14.13
N THR A 216 -35.21 19.51 -14.98
CA THR A 216 -36.48 20.22 -14.82
C THR A 216 -37.65 19.43 -15.42
N VAL A 217 -38.85 19.66 -14.87
CA VAL A 217 -40.10 19.01 -15.28
C VAL A 217 -40.99 20.06 -15.94
N ASP A 218 -41.32 19.87 -17.19
CA ASP A 218 -42.16 20.84 -17.96
C ASP A 218 -43.23 20.13 -18.79
N PHE A 219 -44.33 20.84 -19.06
CA PHE A 219 -45.25 20.36 -20.05
C PHE A 219 -44.63 20.45 -21.46
N ASN A 220 -44.74 19.39 -22.25
CA ASN A 220 -44.29 19.38 -23.66
C ASN A 220 -44.88 20.51 -24.46
N THR A 221 -46.13 20.89 -24.18
CA THR A 221 -46.84 22.04 -24.79
C THR A 221 -47.65 22.77 -23.72
N THR A 222 -47.65 24.12 -23.75
CA THR A 222 -48.37 24.95 -22.77
C THR A 222 -49.86 25.05 -23.06
N SER A 223 -50.31 24.59 -24.21
CA SER A 223 -51.74 24.59 -24.60
C SER A 223 -52.05 23.51 -25.63
N SER A 224 -53.26 22.98 -25.54
CA SER A 224 -53.77 22.04 -26.53
C SER A 224 -55.28 22.15 -26.62
N SER A 225 -55.87 21.72 -27.73
CA SER A 225 -57.33 21.68 -27.93
C SER A 225 -57.75 20.36 -28.56
N GLY A 226 -59.01 20.01 -28.42
CA GLY A 226 -59.60 18.81 -29.00
C GLY A 226 -61.11 19.00 -29.16
N ALA A 227 -61.73 18.24 -30.06
CA ALA A 227 -63.17 18.19 -30.19
C ALA A 227 -63.79 17.30 -29.10
N GLU A 228 -64.99 17.59 -28.63
CA GLU A 228 -65.72 16.76 -27.65
C GLU A 228 -65.92 15.31 -28.07
N SER A 229 -65.88 15.05 -29.38
CA SER A 229 -65.95 13.70 -29.93
C SER A 229 -64.72 12.85 -29.66
N VAL A 230 -63.61 13.43 -29.13
CA VAL A 230 -62.38 12.71 -28.75
C VAL A 230 -62.50 12.22 -27.32
N SER A 231 -62.48 10.91 -27.12
CA SER A 231 -62.73 10.29 -25.80
C SER A 231 -61.63 10.47 -24.76
N SER A 232 -60.38 10.83 -25.17
CA SER A 232 -59.27 11.13 -24.30
C SER A 232 -58.19 11.98 -24.96
N LYS A 233 -57.51 12.77 -24.17
CA LYS A 233 -56.36 13.58 -24.60
C LYS A 233 -55.21 13.39 -23.60
N ALA A 234 -54.11 12.88 -24.07
CA ALA A 234 -52.88 12.83 -23.28
C ALA A 234 -52.21 14.21 -23.24
N ILE A 235 -51.78 14.58 -22.05
CA ILE A 235 -50.93 15.77 -21.81
C ILE A 235 -49.57 15.19 -21.40
N THR A 236 -48.54 15.49 -22.17
CA THR A 236 -47.17 14.98 -21.95
C THR A 236 -46.40 15.94 -21.07
N VAL A 237 -45.73 15.36 -20.09
CA VAL A 237 -44.77 16.05 -19.23
C VAL A 237 -43.40 15.46 -19.55
N ASP A 238 -42.44 16.32 -19.83
CA ASP A 238 -41.08 15.94 -20.20
C ASP A 238 -40.08 16.35 -19.13
N LEU A 239 -38.99 15.63 -19.02
CA LEU A 239 -37.81 16.00 -18.27
C LEU A 239 -36.78 16.66 -19.21
N SER A 240 -36.02 17.63 -18.71
CA SER A 240 -34.94 18.28 -19.46
C SER A 240 -33.73 17.38 -19.69
N GLY A 241 -33.55 16.35 -18.85
CA GLY A 241 -32.47 15.35 -18.87
C GLY A 241 -32.90 14.06 -18.27
N THR A 242 -32.00 13.09 -18.23
CA THR A 242 -32.20 11.78 -17.58
C THR A 242 -31.80 11.86 -16.11
N SER A 243 -32.47 11.09 -15.25
CA SER A 243 -32.10 10.92 -13.85
C SER A 243 -32.16 9.44 -13.47
N SER A 244 -31.22 8.97 -12.66
CA SER A 244 -31.22 7.62 -12.08
C SER A 244 -32.30 7.46 -11.01
N GLN A 245 -32.87 8.58 -10.53
CA GLN A 245 -33.88 8.60 -9.51
C GLN A 245 -35.29 8.77 -10.08
N ASN A 246 -36.29 8.24 -9.38
CA ASN A 246 -37.70 8.49 -9.74
C ASN A 246 -38.03 9.96 -9.53
N VAL A 247 -38.40 10.66 -10.58
CA VAL A 247 -38.91 12.04 -10.52
C VAL A 247 -40.41 12.00 -10.35
N THR A 248 -40.91 12.72 -9.35
CA THR A 248 -42.33 12.87 -9.08
C THR A 248 -42.74 14.32 -9.13
N VAL A 249 -43.93 14.62 -9.69
CA VAL A 249 -44.52 15.95 -9.71
C VAL A 249 -45.98 15.89 -9.35
N ASP A 250 -46.40 16.76 -8.46
CA ASP A 250 -47.80 16.95 -8.12
C ASP A 250 -48.45 17.86 -9.19
N TYR A 251 -49.67 17.52 -9.54
CA TYR A 251 -50.43 18.36 -10.47
C TYR A 251 -51.82 18.67 -9.90
N ALA A 252 -52.34 19.84 -10.22
CA ALA A 252 -53.68 20.25 -9.87
C ALA A 252 -54.47 20.66 -11.16
N VAL A 253 -55.73 20.30 -11.17
CA VAL A 253 -56.58 20.64 -12.34
C VAL A 253 -57.54 21.75 -11.93
N THR A 254 -57.59 22.82 -12.73
CA THR A 254 -58.51 23.97 -12.57
C THR A 254 -59.03 24.34 -13.93
N GLY A 255 -60.09 25.15 -13.95
CA GLY A 255 -60.68 25.64 -15.23
C GLY A 255 -62.20 25.78 -15.12
N THR A 256 -62.81 26.00 -16.28
CA THR A 256 -64.27 26.16 -16.40
C THR A 256 -65.01 24.88 -16.72
N ALA A 257 -64.29 23.84 -17.20
CA ALA A 257 -64.85 22.53 -17.48
C ALA A 257 -65.04 21.76 -16.13
N THR A 258 -66.14 21.04 -16.00
CA THR A 258 -66.50 20.31 -14.78
C THR A 258 -65.96 18.90 -14.84
N GLY A 259 -65.09 18.56 -13.89
CA GLY A 259 -64.51 17.20 -13.74
C GLY A 259 -65.51 16.17 -13.20
N SER A 260 -64.95 15.04 -12.70
CA SER A 260 -65.70 13.94 -12.07
C SER A 260 -66.73 13.27 -13.01
N GLY A 261 -66.44 13.20 -14.29
CA GLY A 261 -67.25 12.51 -15.32
C GLY A 261 -68.37 13.31 -15.92
N THR A 262 -68.45 14.64 -15.65
CA THR A 262 -69.40 15.53 -16.35
C THR A 262 -68.86 15.95 -17.71
N ASP A 263 -67.76 16.71 -17.74
CA ASP A 263 -67.10 17.12 -18.99
C ASP A 263 -65.82 16.31 -19.25
N TYR A 264 -65.16 15.86 -18.18
CA TYR A 264 -63.99 14.99 -18.26
C TYR A 264 -63.80 14.13 -17.01
N THR A 265 -62.99 13.10 -17.08
CA THR A 265 -62.48 12.31 -15.96
C THR A 265 -60.96 12.29 -16.00
N LEU A 266 -60.30 12.58 -14.86
CA LEU A 266 -58.89 12.56 -14.69
C LEU A 266 -58.55 11.77 -13.43
#